data_237b10d3aed1da697ca04f148476a3d9
#
_entry.id   237b10d3aed1da697ca04f148476a3d9
#
_cell.length_a   1.000
_cell.length_b   1.000
_cell.length_c   1.000
_cell.angle_alpha   90.00
_cell.angle_beta   90.00
_cell.angle_gamma   90.00
#
_symmetry.space_group_name_H-M   'P 1'
#
loop_
_entity.id
_entity.type
_entity.pdbx_description
1 polymer ?
#
loop_
_entity_poly.entity_id
_entity_poly.type
_entity_poly.pdbx_seq_one_letter_code
_entity_poly.pdbx_strand_id
1 'polypeptide(L)'
;VYVYYPGDNYYDDASWNTTVNISAKCILTGEDIIMVEEDGSKYTVKVTDLDGNPFTYVIVLIEVNGTTYKVTTNNAGKASLPLNLTSGNYTISATYDYTTIHNTITVKPLDFNLKISDIGYGENAVITANFNALINGTVTFIIKDHLNKTVDIISGNARYSLSGLKLGTYTVEAVYNSKLSKTATFTVSK
;
A
#
# COMPACT_ATOMS: atom_id res chain seq x y z
N VAL A 1 21.44 -30.25 25.44
CA VAL A 1 21.49 -30.02 26.90
C VAL A 1 22.48 -30.98 27.49
N TYR A 2 23.44 -30.47 28.25
CA TYR A 2 24.40 -31.29 29.02
C TYR A 2 23.97 -31.26 30.48
N VAL A 3 23.79 -32.46 31.07
CA VAL A 3 23.48 -32.66 32.47
C VAL A 3 24.65 -33.38 33.11
N TYR A 4 25.20 -32.87 34.18
CA TYR A 4 26.31 -33.41 34.90
C TYR A 4 25.94 -33.54 36.38
N TYR A 5 26.17 -34.72 36.95
CA TYR A 5 26.12 -34.98 38.37
C TYR A 5 27.55 -35.30 38.84
N PRO A 6 28.12 -34.54 39.80
CA PRO A 6 29.52 -34.65 40.18
C PRO A 6 29.83 -35.87 41.07
N GLY A 7 28.82 -36.68 41.37
CA GLY A 7 29.00 -37.80 42.32
C GLY A 7 28.96 -37.30 43.78
N ASP A 8 28.93 -38.27 44.70
CA ASP A 8 29.06 -38.06 46.17
C ASP A 8 29.71 -39.28 46.82
N ASN A 9 29.67 -39.35 48.16
CA ASN A 9 30.30 -40.48 48.87
C ASN A 9 29.62 -41.86 48.62
N TYR A 10 28.49 -41.89 47.95
CA TYR A 10 27.67 -43.10 47.68
C TYR A 10 27.47 -43.41 46.20
N TYR A 11 27.62 -42.37 45.34
CA TYR A 11 27.37 -42.51 43.91
C TYR A 11 28.51 -41.86 43.09
N ASP A 12 28.90 -42.56 42.02
CA ASP A 12 29.88 -42.04 41.09
C ASP A 12 29.34 -40.84 40.28
N ASP A 13 30.23 -40.07 39.65
CA ASP A 13 29.84 -39.03 38.71
C ASP A 13 29.13 -39.60 37.49
N ALA A 14 28.17 -38.88 37.01
CA ALA A 14 27.42 -39.24 35.79
C ALA A 14 27.18 -38.01 34.91
N SER A 15 27.25 -38.22 33.61
CA SER A 15 26.92 -37.19 32.64
C SER A 15 26.01 -37.73 31.54
N TRP A 16 25.11 -36.89 31.07
CA TRP A 16 24.20 -37.23 29.99
C TRP A 16 24.01 -36.04 29.04
N ASN A 17 24.08 -36.35 27.73
CA ASN A 17 23.84 -35.37 26.68
C ASN A 17 22.54 -35.72 25.94
N THR A 18 21.70 -34.72 25.75
CA THR A 18 20.51 -34.85 24.92
C THR A 18 20.35 -33.63 24.00
N THR A 19 19.78 -33.90 22.85
CA THR A 19 19.38 -32.83 21.93
C THR A 19 17.91 -32.48 22.18
N VAL A 20 17.65 -31.21 22.44
CA VAL A 20 16.30 -30.70 22.53
C VAL A 20 16.00 -29.99 21.20
N ASN A 21 15.08 -30.52 20.43
CA ASN A 21 14.56 -29.87 19.24
C ASN A 21 13.52 -28.84 19.66
N ILE A 22 13.84 -27.55 19.44
CA ILE A 22 12.89 -26.45 19.62
C ILE A 22 12.33 -26.17 18.23
N SER A 23 11.06 -26.50 18.01
CA SER A 23 10.34 -26.13 16.79
C SER A 23 9.48 -24.89 17.05
N ALA A 24 9.32 -24.07 16.03
CA ALA A 24 8.41 -22.93 16.10
C ALA A 24 6.99 -23.40 16.44
N LYS A 25 6.37 -22.77 17.41
CA LYS A 25 4.98 -23.06 17.81
C LYS A 25 3.95 -22.31 16.97
N CYS A 26 4.39 -21.52 15.97
CA CYS A 26 3.51 -20.70 15.17
C CYS A 26 3.85 -20.79 13.68
N ILE A 27 2.83 -20.54 12.87
CA ILE A 27 2.94 -20.37 11.43
C ILE A 27 2.59 -18.91 11.12
N LEU A 28 3.50 -18.24 10.41
CA LEU A 28 3.27 -16.93 9.81
C LEU A 28 2.98 -17.10 8.32
N THR A 29 1.94 -16.44 7.83
CA THR A 29 1.63 -16.37 6.40
C THR A 29 1.40 -14.93 5.98
N GLY A 30 2.04 -14.52 4.90
CA GLY A 30 1.91 -13.23 4.24
C GLY A 30 2.11 -13.41 2.74
N GLU A 31 1.68 -12.46 1.93
CA GLU A 31 1.76 -12.52 0.48
C GLU A 31 2.55 -11.34 -0.08
N ASP A 32 3.13 -11.52 -1.26
CA ASP A 32 3.72 -10.44 -2.03
C ASP A 32 2.64 -9.43 -2.45
N ILE A 33 3.00 -8.16 -2.53
CA ILE A 33 2.07 -7.09 -2.86
C ILE A 33 2.52 -6.37 -4.14
N ILE A 34 1.57 -6.12 -5.02
CA ILE A 34 1.70 -5.14 -6.11
C ILE A 34 0.67 -4.03 -5.82
N MET A 35 1.16 -2.82 -5.65
CA MET A 35 0.32 -1.65 -5.34
C MET A 35 0.70 -0.45 -6.20
N VAL A 36 -0.12 0.59 -6.14
CA VAL A 36 0.18 1.93 -6.67
C VAL A 36 0.40 2.87 -5.50
N GLU A 37 1.24 3.89 -5.65
CA GLU A 37 1.41 4.93 -4.64
C GLU A 37 0.04 5.48 -4.20
N GLU A 38 -0.14 5.73 -2.90
CA GLU A 38 -1.34 6.34 -2.31
C GLU A 38 -2.64 5.51 -2.46
N ASP A 39 -2.62 4.25 -2.95
CA ASP A 39 -3.82 3.44 -3.18
C ASP A 39 -4.46 2.87 -1.90
N GLY A 40 -3.83 3.09 -0.74
CA GLY A 40 -4.33 2.64 0.56
C GLY A 40 -4.10 1.15 0.86
N SER A 41 -3.26 0.48 0.07
CA SER A 41 -2.89 -0.92 0.28
C SER A 41 -2.30 -1.18 1.65
N LYS A 42 -2.48 -2.42 2.13
CA LYS A 42 -2.00 -2.88 3.44
C LYS A 42 -1.29 -4.21 3.28
N TYR A 43 -0.15 -4.37 3.96
CA TYR A 43 0.44 -5.68 4.17
C TYR A 43 -0.24 -6.38 5.33
N THR A 44 -0.66 -7.62 5.12
CA THR A 44 -1.36 -8.40 6.16
C THR A 44 -0.66 -9.72 6.38
N VAL A 45 -0.32 -9.99 7.64
CA VAL A 45 0.24 -11.27 8.10
C VAL A 45 -0.80 -11.97 8.97
N LYS A 46 -0.96 -13.27 8.77
CA LYS A 46 -1.74 -14.13 9.65
C LYS A 46 -0.80 -14.98 10.51
N VAL A 47 -1.09 -15.08 11.80
CA VAL A 47 -0.36 -15.89 12.78
C VAL A 47 -1.29 -16.97 13.31
N THR A 48 -0.89 -18.24 13.19
CA THR A 48 -1.64 -19.38 13.71
C THR A 48 -0.71 -20.31 14.50
N ASP A 49 -1.30 -21.20 15.31
CA ASP A 49 -0.62 -22.38 15.78
C ASP A 49 -0.49 -23.44 14.65
N LEU A 50 0.08 -24.60 14.97
CA LEU A 50 0.29 -25.70 14.03
C LEU A 50 -1.04 -26.36 13.60
N ASP A 51 -2.10 -26.21 14.36
CA ASP A 51 -3.44 -26.72 14.09
C ASP A 51 -4.32 -25.71 13.30
N GLY A 52 -3.76 -24.52 13.02
CA GLY A 52 -4.42 -23.46 12.27
C GLY A 52 -5.27 -22.49 13.10
N ASN A 53 -5.28 -22.64 14.45
CA ASN A 53 -5.98 -21.71 15.32
C ASN A 53 -5.28 -20.35 15.36
N PRO A 54 -6.01 -19.22 15.31
CA PRO A 54 -5.40 -17.91 15.25
C PRO A 54 -4.77 -17.48 16.58
N PHE A 55 -3.57 -16.91 16.55
CA PHE A 55 -3.02 -16.16 17.67
C PHE A 55 -3.62 -14.76 17.70
N THR A 56 -4.48 -14.49 18.66
CA THR A 56 -5.20 -13.23 18.83
C THR A 56 -4.49 -12.30 19.78
N TYR A 57 -4.51 -10.99 19.46
CA TYR A 57 -3.95 -9.92 20.29
C TYR A 57 -2.44 -10.06 20.61
N VAL A 58 -1.70 -10.75 19.74
CA VAL A 58 -0.23 -10.83 19.82
C VAL A 58 0.41 -9.74 18.97
N ILE A 59 1.61 -9.31 19.36
CA ILE A 59 2.36 -8.28 18.63
C ILE A 59 3.26 -8.96 17.59
N VAL A 60 3.07 -8.61 16.32
CA VAL A 60 3.94 -8.97 15.21
C VAL A 60 4.84 -7.76 14.91
N LEU A 61 6.15 -8.00 14.77
CA LEU A 61 7.09 -6.99 14.30
C LEU A 61 7.12 -7.04 12.78
N ILE A 62 6.76 -5.95 12.13
CA ILE A 62 6.80 -5.83 10.67
C ILE A 62 7.85 -4.77 10.32
N GLU A 63 8.83 -5.15 9.51
CA GLU A 63 9.89 -4.25 9.06
C GLU A 63 9.80 -4.04 7.56
N VAL A 64 9.79 -2.77 7.14
CA VAL A 64 9.85 -2.34 5.75
C VAL A 64 10.60 -1.02 5.63
N ASN A 65 11.43 -0.88 4.62
CA ASN A 65 12.22 0.32 4.34
C ASN A 65 13.02 0.82 5.58
N GLY A 66 13.62 -0.12 6.33
CA GLY A 66 14.43 0.17 7.53
C GLY A 66 13.63 0.62 8.76
N THR A 67 12.31 0.58 8.71
CA THR A 67 11.44 0.95 9.83
C THR A 67 10.69 -0.28 10.35
N THR A 68 10.75 -0.49 11.66
CA THR A 68 10.04 -1.59 12.35
C THR A 68 8.76 -1.07 12.99
N TYR A 69 7.65 -1.74 12.71
CA TYR A 69 6.32 -1.47 13.24
C TYR A 69 5.86 -2.59 14.16
N LYS A 70 5.22 -2.24 15.28
CA LYS A 70 4.55 -3.18 16.18
C LYS A 70 3.07 -3.22 15.81
N VAL A 71 2.61 -4.33 15.28
CA VAL A 71 1.22 -4.49 14.82
C VAL A 71 0.56 -5.63 15.60
N THR A 72 -0.58 -5.34 16.22
CA THR A 72 -1.32 -6.34 16.99
C THR A 72 -2.28 -7.13 16.11
N THR A 73 -2.31 -8.45 16.27
CA THR A 73 -3.28 -9.30 15.57
C THR A 73 -4.70 -9.09 16.09
N ASN A 74 -5.67 -9.22 15.20
CA ASN A 74 -7.09 -9.22 15.53
C ASN A 74 -7.60 -10.62 15.94
N ASN A 75 -8.93 -10.78 16.12
CA ASN A 75 -9.57 -12.05 16.47
C ASN A 75 -9.37 -13.17 15.44
N ALA A 76 -8.99 -12.85 14.20
CA ALA A 76 -8.67 -13.80 13.14
C ALA A 76 -7.17 -14.10 13.03
N GLY A 77 -6.35 -13.61 14.00
CA GLY A 77 -4.89 -13.74 13.98
C GLY A 77 -4.20 -12.88 12.91
N LYS A 78 -4.87 -11.85 12.38
CA LYS A 78 -4.35 -10.99 11.31
C LYS A 78 -3.78 -9.69 11.87
N ALA A 79 -2.52 -9.39 11.54
CA ALA A 79 -1.85 -8.11 11.75
C ALA A 79 -1.75 -7.39 10.40
N SER A 80 -2.27 -6.16 10.29
CA SER A 80 -2.31 -5.40 9.03
C SER A 80 -1.62 -4.06 9.20
N LEU A 81 -0.61 -3.80 8.36
CA LEU A 81 0.15 -2.55 8.30
C LEU A 81 -0.25 -1.76 7.06
N PRO A 82 -0.84 -0.55 7.19
CA PRO A 82 -1.03 0.36 6.06
C PRO A 82 0.31 0.75 5.45
N LEU A 83 0.40 0.71 4.11
CA LEU A 83 1.62 1.01 3.38
C LEU A 83 1.55 2.44 2.82
N ASN A 84 2.62 3.21 3.06
CA ASN A 84 2.82 4.52 2.45
C ASN A 84 4.25 4.56 1.91
N LEU A 85 4.43 3.95 0.73
CA LEU A 85 5.73 3.79 0.07
C LEU A 85 5.71 4.52 -1.27
N THR A 86 6.84 5.09 -1.65
CA THR A 86 7.06 5.64 -3.00
C THR A 86 7.30 4.50 -4.00
N SER A 87 7.18 4.80 -5.30
CA SER A 87 7.42 3.81 -6.35
C SER A 87 8.79 3.15 -6.23
N GLY A 88 8.81 1.82 -6.38
CA GLY A 88 10.01 1.00 -6.18
C GLY A 88 9.70 -0.42 -5.76
N ASN A 89 10.76 -1.20 -5.51
CA ASN A 89 10.66 -2.56 -4.98
C ASN A 89 11.22 -2.59 -3.57
N TYR A 90 10.49 -3.22 -2.66
CA TYR A 90 10.83 -3.32 -1.24
C TYR A 90 10.75 -4.76 -0.77
N THR A 91 11.60 -5.12 0.16
CA THR A 91 11.44 -6.33 0.97
C THR A 91 10.74 -5.94 2.26
N ILE A 92 9.73 -6.72 2.65
CA ILE A 92 9.05 -6.60 3.93
C ILE A 92 9.24 -7.89 4.71
N SER A 93 9.54 -7.79 5.98
CA SER A 93 9.62 -8.93 6.88
C SER A 93 8.57 -8.84 7.98
N ALA A 94 8.10 -9.98 8.42
CA ALA A 94 7.23 -10.07 9.58
C ALA A 94 7.76 -11.14 10.55
N THR A 95 7.89 -10.77 11.82
CA THR A 95 8.45 -11.62 12.87
C THR A 95 7.49 -11.72 14.05
N TYR A 96 7.23 -12.94 14.45
CA TYR A 96 6.56 -13.26 15.70
C TYR A 96 7.28 -14.40 16.38
N ASP A 97 7.58 -14.24 17.66
CA ASP A 97 8.40 -15.16 18.45
C ASP A 97 9.76 -15.37 17.72
N TYR A 98 10.14 -16.60 17.38
CA TYR A 98 11.37 -16.93 16.64
C TYR A 98 11.16 -17.19 15.14
N THR A 99 9.96 -16.90 14.62
CA THR A 99 9.61 -17.13 13.22
C THR A 99 9.57 -15.83 12.45
N THR A 100 10.27 -15.79 11.32
CA THR A 100 10.29 -14.63 10.40
C THR A 100 9.93 -15.09 8.99
N ILE A 101 9.08 -14.33 8.31
CA ILE A 101 8.80 -14.47 6.88
C ILE A 101 9.22 -13.20 6.14
N HIS A 102 9.50 -13.37 4.85
CA HIS A 102 9.85 -12.28 3.95
C HIS A 102 8.93 -12.30 2.74
N ASN A 103 8.45 -11.12 2.35
CA ASN A 103 7.67 -10.91 1.14
C ASN A 103 8.22 -9.72 0.36
N THR A 104 7.77 -9.57 -0.87
CA THR A 104 8.11 -8.44 -1.75
C THR A 104 6.94 -7.49 -1.89
N ILE A 105 7.25 -6.19 -1.99
CA ILE A 105 6.27 -5.15 -2.33
C ILE A 105 6.78 -4.45 -3.59
N THR A 106 5.98 -4.47 -4.65
CA THR A 106 6.21 -3.68 -5.86
C THR A 106 5.26 -2.51 -5.87
N VAL A 107 5.78 -1.29 -5.73
CA VAL A 107 4.99 -0.05 -5.78
C VAL A 107 5.15 0.58 -7.15
N LYS A 108 4.05 0.72 -7.88
CA LYS A 108 3.99 1.43 -9.16
C LYS A 108 3.74 2.92 -8.92
N PRO A 109 4.28 3.81 -9.76
CA PRO A 109 4.00 5.24 -9.64
C PRO A 109 2.51 5.52 -9.83
N LEU A 110 1.98 6.47 -9.06
CA LEU A 110 0.67 7.05 -9.31
C LEU A 110 0.71 7.86 -10.60
N ASP A 111 -0.27 7.67 -11.46
CA ASP A 111 -0.44 8.43 -12.70
C ASP A 111 -1.92 8.58 -13.02
N PHE A 112 -2.27 9.48 -13.94
CA PHE A 112 -3.62 9.64 -14.43
C PHE A 112 -3.67 9.97 -15.92
N ASN A 113 -4.80 9.67 -16.55
CA ASN A 113 -5.09 10.05 -17.92
C ASN A 113 -6.07 11.22 -17.94
N LEU A 114 -5.65 12.34 -18.55
CA LEU A 114 -6.50 13.52 -18.77
C LEU A 114 -7.19 13.40 -20.12
N LYS A 115 -8.52 13.45 -20.11
CA LYS A 115 -9.37 13.38 -21.31
C LYS A 115 -10.27 14.60 -21.43
N ILE A 116 -10.33 15.11 -22.64
CA ILE A 116 -11.29 16.12 -23.09
C ILE A 116 -11.46 15.93 -24.60
N SER A 117 -12.63 16.20 -25.14
CA SER A 117 -12.91 16.11 -26.58
C SER A 117 -13.22 17.48 -27.15
N ASP A 118 -13.02 17.63 -28.44
CA ASP A 118 -13.53 18.78 -29.21
C ASP A 118 -15.05 18.86 -29.06
N ILE A 119 -15.56 20.07 -29.07
CA ILE A 119 -16.99 20.37 -28.89
C ILE A 119 -17.49 21.38 -29.94
N GLY A 120 -18.80 21.36 -30.17
CA GLY A 120 -19.50 22.41 -30.90
C GLY A 120 -19.69 23.67 -30.05
N TYR A 121 -19.85 24.82 -30.72
CA TYR A 121 -20.15 26.08 -30.04
C TYR A 121 -21.50 26.00 -29.31
N GLY A 122 -21.46 26.35 -28.04
CA GLY A 122 -22.62 26.25 -27.13
C GLY A 122 -22.72 24.93 -26.37
N GLU A 123 -21.91 23.93 -26.70
CA GLU A 123 -21.82 22.68 -25.93
C GLU A 123 -20.95 22.83 -24.69
N ASN A 124 -21.05 21.86 -23.79
CA ASN A 124 -20.26 21.78 -22.57
C ASN A 124 -18.99 20.96 -22.81
N ALA A 125 -17.84 21.53 -22.49
CA ALA A 125 -16.58 20.80 -22.43
C ALA A 125 -16.53 19.94 -21.16
N VAL A 126 -16.34 18.63 -21.32
CA VAL A 126 -16.24 17.69 -20.19
C VAL A 126 -14.78 17.27 -20.02
N ILE A 127 -14.18 17.74 -18.92
CA ILE A 127 -12.82 17.38 -18.51
C ILE A 127 -12.89 16.19 -17.57
N THR A 128 -12.07 15.17 -17.81
CA THR A 128 -12.01 13.98 -16.96
C THR A 128 -10.56 13.60 -16.68
N ALA A 129 -10.23 13.39 -15.41
CA ALA A 129 -8.97 12.81 -14.97
C ALA A 129 -9.24 11.43 -14.38
N ASN A 130 -8.62 10.38 -14.97
CA ASN A 130 -8.77 8.98 -14.51
C ASN A 130 -7.42 8.49 -14.00
N PHE A 131 -7.33 8.26 -12.72
CA PHE A 131 -6.14 7.75 -12.05
C PHE A 131 -6.00 6.24 -12.19
N ASN A 132 -4.78 5.75 -12.15
CA ASN A 132 -4.46 4.32 -12.22
C ASN A 132 -4.63 3.58 -10.88
N ALA A 133 -5.18 4.26 -9.87
CA ALA A 133 -5.53 3.73 -8.55
C ALA A 133 -6.84 4.32 -8.03
N LEU A 134 -7.49 3.62 -7.10
CA LEU A 134 -8.74 4.05 -6.45
C LEU A 134 -8.49 5.06 -5.33
N ILE A 135 -7.84 6.16 -5.66
CA ILE A 135 -7.55 7.22 -4.70
C ILE A 135 -8.75 8.15 -4.50
N ASN A 136 -8.77 8.84 -3.37
CA ASN A 136 -9.63 9.97 -3.09
C ASN A 136 -8.76 11.20 -2.80
N GLY A 137 -9.26 12.38 -3.08
CA GLY A 137 -8.52 13.63 -2.91
C GLY A 137 -9.07 14.71 -3.82
N THR A 138 -8.21 15.60 -4.31
CA THR A 138 -8.62 16.66 -5.22
C THR A 138 -7.63 16.84 -6.37
N VAL A 139 -8.13 17.24 -7.53
CA VAL A 139 -7.34 17.66 -8.70
C VAL A 139 -7.81 19.05 -9.13
N THR A 140 -6.88 19.91 -9.53
CA THR A 140 -7.21 21.25 -10.03
C THR A 140 -7.12 21.26 -11.55
N PHE A 141 -8.22 21.61 -12.21
CA PHE A 141 -8.27 21.88 -13.64
C PHE A 141 -8.07 23.37 -13.94
N ILE A 142 -7.15 23.67 -14.83
CA ILE A 142 -6.76 25.03 -15.20
C ILE A 142 -6.86 25.19 -16.71
N ILE A 143 -7.60 26.20 -17.16
CA ILE A 143 -7.55 26.71 -18.53
C ILE A 143 -7.25 28.20 -18.39
N LYS A 144 -6.14 28.65 -18.96
CA LYS A 144 -5.69 30.04 -18.83
C LYS A 144 -6.83 31.02 -19.18
N ASP A 145 -7.05 32.00 -18.31
CA ASP A 145 -8.07 33.06 -18.38
C ASP A 145 -9.54 32.57 -18.41
N HIS A 146 -9.80 31.25 -18.27
CA HIS A 146 -11.15 30.68 -18.36
C HIS A 146 -11.54 29.80 -17.16
N LEU A 147 -10.61 29.02 -16.59
CA LEU A 147 -10.91 28.07 -15.51
C LEU A 147 -9.73 27.93 -14.56
N ASN A 148 -10.05 27.97 -13.26
CA ASN A 148 -9.19 27.45 -12.19
C ASN A 148 -10.13 26.80 -11.16
N LYS A 149 -10.28 25.48 -11.24
CA LYS A 149 -11.28 24.75 -10.47
C LYS A 149 -10.72 23.49 -9.85
N THR A 150 -10.76 23.41 -8.53
CA THR A 150 -10.47 22.19 -7.78
C THR A 150 -11.72 21.33 -7.71
N VAL A 151 -11.54 20.03 -7.99
CA VAL A 151 -12.60 19.02 -8.10
C VAL A 151 -12.19 17.79 -7.29
N ASP A 152 -13.16 17.17 -6.62
CA ASP A 152 -12.94 15.97 -5.85
C ASP A 152 -12.64 14.77 -6.77
N ILE A 153 -11.69 13.96 -6.33
CA ILE A 153 -11.40 12.65 -6.91
C ILE A 153 -12.17 11.62 -6.08
N ILE A 154 -13.02 10.86 -6.73
CA ILE A 154 -13.82 9.80 -6.11
C ILE A 154 -13.45 8.48 -6.78
N SER A 155 -12.88 7.55 -6.01
CA SER A 155 -12.44 6.25 -6.51
C SER A 155 -11.59 6.35 -7.79
N GLY A 156 -10.61 7.25 -7.78
CA GLY A 156 -9.69 7.47 -8.89
C GLY A 156 -10.24 8.28 -10.06
N ASN A 157 -11.43 8.88 -9.94
CA ASN A 157 -12.04 9.64 -11.04
C ASN A 157 -12.39 11.06 -10.60
N ALA A 158 -12.04 12.05 -11.41
CA ALA A 158 -12.49 13.43 -11.28
C ALA A 158 -13.09 13.91 -12.59
N ARG A 159 -14.21 14.63 -12.50
CA ARG A 159 -14.92 15.14 -13.68
C ARG A 159 -15.42 16.55 -13.44
N TYR A 160 -15.25 17.40 -14.44
CA TYR A 160 -15.81 18.74 -14.43
C TYR A 160 -16.42 19.08 -15.79
N SER A 161 -17.54 19.81 -15.81
CA SER A 161 -18.21 20.28 -17.01
C SER A 161 -18.13 21.80 -17.07
N LEU A 162 -17.57 22.33 -18.14
CA LEU A 162 -17.37 23.76 -18.38
C LEU A 162 -18.24 24.22 -19.56
N SER A 163 -18.99 25.29 -19.39
CA SER A 163 -19.82 25.89 -20.43
C SER A 163 -19.33 27.29 -20.82
N GLY A 164 -19.88 27.84 -21.91
CA GLY A 164 -19.71 29.23 -22.28
C GLY A 164 -18.38 29.58 -22.95
N LEU A 165 -17.66 28.58 -23.44
CA LEU A 165 -16.44 28.80 -24.21
C LEU A 165 -16.74 29.38 -25.60
N LYS A 166 -15.88 30.29 -26.07
CA LYS A 166 -15.93 30.85 -27.42
C LYS A 166 -15.24 29.92 -28.41
N LEU A 167 -15.43 30.16 -29.72
CA LEU A 167 -14.68 29.46 -30.78
C LEU A 167 -13.17 29.64 -30.52
N GLY A 168 -12.41 28.56 -30.64
CA GLY A 168 -10.96 28.59 -30.44
C GLY A 168 -10.38 27.26 -29.95
N THR A 169 -9.07 27.23 -29.82
CA THR A 169 -8.32 26.08 -29.27
C THR A 169 -7.91 26.41 -27.85
N TYR A 170 -8.14 25.47 -26.94
CA TYR A 170 -7.87 25.59 -25.51
C TYR A 170 -6.94 24.48 -25.05
N THR A 171 -6.11 24.81 -24.07
CA THR A 171 -5.30 23.82 -23.35
C THR A 171 -5.80 23.75 -21.92
N VAL A 172 -6.16 22.56 -21.47
CA VAL A 172 -6.45 22.26 -20.08
C VAL A 172 -5.23 21.62 -19.42
N GLU A 173 -4.86 22.10 -18.26
CA GLU A 173 -3.92 21.49 -17.35
C GLU A 173 -4.67 20.89 -16.17
N ALA A 174 -4.33 19.67 -15.78
CA ALA A 174 -4.79 19.04 -14.55
C ALA A 174 -3.59 18.85 -13.62
N VAL A 175 -3.71 19.36 -12.38
CA VAL A 175 -2.64 19.32 -11.37
C VAL A 175 -3.11 18.58 -10.15
N TYR A 176 -2.39 17.52 -9.79
CA TYR A 176 -2.60 16.75 -8.56
C TYR A 176 -1.42 16.93 -7.61
N ASN A 177 -1.69 17.30 -6.35
CA ASN A 177 -0.71 17.47 -5.26
C ASN A 177 0.53 18.31 -5.62
N SER A 178 0.43 19.23 -6.59
CA SER A 178 1.53 20.06 -7.10
C SER A 178 2.76 19.27 -7.60
N LYS A 179 2.64 17.96 -7.76
CA LYS A 179 3.74 17.06 -8.18
C LYS A 179 3.46 16.37 -9.51
N LEU A 180 2.20 16.09 -9.81
CA LEU A 180 1.80 15.39 -11.01
C LEU A 180 0.87 16.29 -11.81
N SER A 181 1.27 16.64 -13.03
CA SER A 181 0.43 17.42 -13.94
C SER A 181 0.37 16.80 -15.33
N LYS A 182 -0.76 16.98 -16.01
CA LYS A 182 -1.01 16.59 -17.40
C LYS A 182 -1.71 17.70 -18.14
N THR A 183 -1.43 17.81 -19.42
CA THR A 183 -2.10 18.76 -20.31
C THR A 183 -2.81 18.05 -21.45
N ALA A 184 -3.91 18.62 -21.90
CA ALA A 184 -4.63 18.19 -23.09
C ALA A 184 -5.18 19.41 -23.83
N THR A 185 -5.31 19.33 -25.14
CA THR A 185 -5.88 20.38 -26.00
C THR A 185 -7.20 19.92 -26.58
N PHE A 186 -8.11 20.86 -26.79
CA PHE A 186 -9.39 20.66 -27.47
C PHE A 186 -9.81 21.91 -28.22
N THR A 187 -10.70 21.76 -29.19
CA THR A 187 -11.19 22.85 -30.01
C THR A 187 -12.70 23.03 -29.86
N VAL A 188 -13.12 24.29 -29.78
CA VAL A 188 -14.53 24.70 -29.89
C VAL A 188 -14.75 25.19 -31.34
N SER A 189 -15.53 24.48 -32.10
CA SER A 189 -15.81 24.78 -33.50
C SER A 189 -17.30 25.06 -33.75
N LYS A 190 -17.62 25.54 -34.98
CA LYS A 190 -19.03 25.76 -35.39
C LYS A 190 -19.75 24.44 -35.58
#